data_27d9ea5a56259bb3fa7376d6bb82f0d9
#
_entry.id   27d9ea5a56259bb3fa7376d6bb82f0d9
#
_cell.length_a   1.000
_cell.length_b   1.000
_cell.length_c   1.000
_cell.angle_alpha   90.00
_cell.angle_beta   90.00
_cell.angle_gamma   90.00
#
_symmetry.space_group_name_H-M   'P 1'
#
loop_
_entity.id
_entity.type
_entity.pdbx_description
1 polymer ?
#
loop_
_entity_poly.entity_id
_entity_poly.type
_entity_poly.pdbx_seq_one_letter_code
_entity_poly.pdbx_strand_id
1 'polypeptide(L)'
;MFEILFLGTSASAPSVHRGLAANLVMHQEHRFLVDCGEGTQRQILQSGCGFKRLDKILITHGHLDHILGLGGLLSTLTRWEAVEKVEIWAGKSALERIRDLLFQVVFRGERAQFNIELIPLETGVVFDNKLFSVHAFPVSHRGPDCFGFVFEEKEHRPFLNDRADALNVPFGPERSQLVRGLPVTLADGRLVLPEDVLGPVVSGTKLVYVGDAGRTDNLVEYCQSADALAIEA
;
A
#
# COMPACT_ATOMS: atom_id res chain seq x y z
N MET A 1 -0.17 -11.63 4.03
CA MET A 1 -1.50 -11.43 3.38
C MET A 1 -1.85 -9.96 3.45
N PHE A 2 -2.39 -9.40 2.37
CA PHE A 2 -2.91 -8.04 2.36
C PHE A 2 -4.26 -7.94 3.05
N GLU A 3 -4.48 -6.81 3.70
CA GLU A 3 -5.77 -6.40 4.25
C GLU A 3 -6.22 -5.12 3.54
N ILE A 4 -7.50 -5.02 3.19
CA ILE A 4 -8.08 -3.80 2.63
C ILE A 4 -9.19 -3.29 3.56
N LEU A 5 -9.09 -2.02 3.93
CA LEU A 5 -10.10 -1.30 4.70
C LEU A 5 -10.74 -0.23 3.82
N PHE A 6 -12.02 -0.40 3.49
CA PHE A 6 -12.79 0.56 2.73
C PHE A 6 -13.20 1.73 3.62
N LEU A 7 -12.62 2.91 3.41
CA LEU A 7 -12.92 4.13 4.14
C LEU A 7 -14.01 4.95 3.44
N GLY A 8 -14.09 4.86 2.12
CA GLY A 8 -15.09 5.52 1.31
C GLY A 8 -15.30 4.81 -0.01
N THR A 9 -16.54 4.66 -0.43
CA THR A 9 -16.96 3.90 -1.61
C THR A 9 -18.05 4.61 -2.42
N SER A 10 -18.22 5.91 -2.23
CA SER A 10 -19.16 6.72 -3.01
C SER A 10 -18.43 7.34 -4.20
N ALA A 11 -19.06 7.29 -5.38
CA ALA A 11 -18.56 7.92 -6.58
C ALA A 11 -19.09 9.36 -6.70
N SER A 12 -18.27 10.29 -7.21
CA SER A 12 -18.57 11.69 -7.54
C SER A 12 -19.08 12.56 -6.40
N ALA A 13 -19.99 12.09 -5.57
CA ALA A 13 -20.55 12.84 -4.44
C ALA A 13 -20.75 11.93 -3.21
N PRO A 14 -20.48 12.43 -2.00
CA PRO A 14 -20.69 11.64 -0.78
C PRO A 14 -22.17 11.49 -0.47
N SER A 15 -22.51 10.50 0.32
CA SER A 15 -23.82 10.36 0.94
C SER A 15 -23.71 10.45 2.46
N VAL A 16 -24.85 10.45 3.16
CA VAL A 16 -24.86 10.42 4.63
C VAL A 16 -24.14 9.20 5.19
N HIS A 17 -24.12 8.09 4.45
CA HIS A 17 -23.59 6.81 4.91
C HIS A 17 -22.28 6.40 4.20
N ARG A 18 -21.90 7.07 3.11
CA ARG A 18 -20.71 6.73 2.33
C ARG A 18 -19.85 7.96 2.07
N GLY A 19 -18.60 7.89 2.47
CA GLY A 19 -17.56 8.84 2.05
C GLY A 19 -17.12 8.58 0.59
N LEU A 20 -16.43 9.55 0.03
CA LEU A 20 -15.82 9.46 -1.30
C LEU A 20 -14.64 8.47 -1.32
N ALA A 21 -14.21 8.10 -2.52
CA ALA A 21 -13.19 7.07 -2.76
C ALA A 21 -11.96 7.23 -1.86
N ALA A 22 -11.75 6.26 -0.99
CA ALA A 22 -10.56 6.14 -0.13
C ALA A 22 -10.47 4.74 0.45
N ASN A 23 -9.33 4.07 0.26
CA ASN A 23 -9.13 2.72 0.74
C ASN A 23 -7.73 2.56 1.33
N LEU A 24 -7.61 1.86 2.44
CA LEU A 24 -6.33 1.61 3.08
C LEU A 24 -5.93 0.15 2.83
N VAL A 25 -4.86 -0.04 2.07
CA VAL A 25 -4.24 -1.35 1.86
C VAL A 25 -3.10 -1.52 2.85
N MET A 26 -3.11 -2.60 3.60
CA MET A 26 -2.16 -2.88 4.67
C MET A 26 -1.47 -4.21 4.46
N HIS A 27 -0.18 -4.24 4.78
CA HIS A 27 0.61 -5.46 4.87
C HIS A 27 1.65 -5.32 5.99
N GLN A 28 1.45 -6.02 7.09
CA GLN A 28 2.26 -5.86 8.30
C GLN A 28 2.31 -4.38 8.77
N GLU A 29 3.51 -3.79 8.83
CA GLU A 29 3.69 -2.37 9.19
C GLU A 29 3.45 -1.37 8.06
N HIS A 30 3.35 -1.83 6.82
CA HIS A 30 3.17 -0.96 5.65
C HIS A 30 1.70 -0.61 5.45
N ARG A 31 1.45 0.66 5.15
CA ARG A 31 0.13 1.21 4.89
C ARG A 31 0.15 2.06 3.65
N PHE A 32 -0.76 1.79 2.73
CA PHE A 32 -0.96 2.55 1.51
C PHE A 32 -2.39 3.07 1.47
N LEU A 33 -2.55 4.38 1.54
CA LEU A 33 -3.85 4.99 1.27
C LEU A 33 -4.01 5.09 -0.24
N VAL A 34 -4.99 4.40 -0.79
CA VAL A 34 -5.34 4.50 -2.20
C VAL A 34 -6.54 5.41 -2.33
N ASP A 35 -6.32 6.54 -2.98
CA ASP A 35 -7.18 7.70 -3.06
C ASP A 35 -7.48 8.37 -1.70
N CYS A 36 -7.88 9.62 -1.76
CA CYS A 36 -8.17 10.43 -0.58
C CYS A 36 -9.29 11.43 -0.91
N GLY A 37 -10.50 10.92 -1.03
CA GLY A 37 -11.70 11.72 -1.23
C GLY A 37 -12.05 12.56 0.01
N GLU A 38 -12.96 13.51 -0.13
CA GLU A 38 -13.40 14.33 0.97
C GLU A 38 -13.92 13.49 2.15
N GLY A 39 -13.52 13.86 3.37
CA GLY A 39 -13.93 13.15 4.59
C GLY A 39 -13.08 11.96 4.96
N THR A 40 -12.08 11.57 4.17
CA THR A 40 -11.19 10.41 4.44
C THR A 40 -10.57 10.46 5.84
N GLN A 41 -10.09 11.63 6.31
CA GLN A 41 -9.53 11.76 7.66
C GLN A 41 -10.55 11.38 8.75
N ARG A 42 -11.82 11.72 8.57
CA ARG A 42 -12.90 11.35 9.49
C ARG A 42 -13.16 9.85 9.48
N GLN A 43 -13.13 9.23 8.32
CA GLN A 43 -13.30 7.78 8.19
C GLN A 43 -12.14 7.01 8.84
N ILE A 44 -10.91 7.51 8.72
CA ILE A 44 -9.74 6.95 9.44
C ILE A 44 -9.96 7.01 10.96
N LEU A 45 -10.47 8.12 11.48
CA LEU A 45 -10.80 8.24 12.92
C LEU A 45 -11.91 7.28 13.34
N GLN A 46 -12.98 7.18 12.53
CA GLN A 46 -14.11 6.30 12.81
C GLN A 46 -13.74 4.82 12.78
N SER A 47 -12.85 4.43 11.87
CA SER A 47 -12.39 3.03 11.75
C SER A 47 -11.49 2.60 12.89
N GLY A 48 -10.92 3.53 13.66
CA GLY A 48 -9.96 3.24 14.72
C GLY A 48 -8.57 2.83 14.24
N CYS A 49 -8.30 2.78 12.92
CA CYS A 49 -6.99 2.37 12.41
C CYS A 49 -5.87 3.40 12.70
N GLY A 50 -6.24 4.66 12.98
CA GLY A 50 -5.31 5.73 13.31
C GLY A 50 -4.41 6.16 12.14
N PHE A 51 -3.56 7.15 12.39
CA PHE A 51 -2.70 7.77 11.37
C PHE A 51 -1.23 7.29 11.42
N LYS A 52 -0.88 6.45 12.37
CA LYS A 52 0.49 5.96 12.49
C LYS A 52 0.92 5.20 11.24
N ARG A 53 2.09 5.53 10.69
CA ARG A 53 2.66 4.92 9.48
C ARG A 53 1.79 5.12 8.21
N LEU A 54 0.96 6.14 8.19
CA LEU A 54 0.20 6.55 7.01
C LEU A 54 1.03 7.57 6.22
N ASP A 55 2.10 7.08 5.63
CA ASP A 55 3.12 7.89 4.96
C ASP A 55 3.14 7.71 3.44
N LYS A 56 2.35 6.76 2.89
CA LYS A 56 2.26 6.48 1.46
C LYS A 56 0.83 6.65 0.97
N ILE A 57 0.66 7.55 0.02
CA ILE A 57 -0.63 7.84 -0.62
C ILE A 57 -0.49 7.60 -2.11
N LEU A 58 -1.31 6.70 -2.64
CA LEU A 58 -1.37 6.35 -4.06
C LEU A 58 -2.67 6.93 -4.63
N ILE A 59 -2.57 7.80 -5.61
CA ILE A 59 -3.74 8.42 -6.24
C ILE A 59 -3.94 7.79 -7.61
N THR A 60 -5.14 7.23 -7.82
CA THR A 60 -5.50 6.57 -9.07
C THR A 60 -5.60 7.58 -10.22
N HIS A 61 -6.21 8.74 -9.97
CA HIS A 61 -6.34 9.82 -10.93
C HIS A 61 -6.73 11.16 -10.28
N GLY A 62 -6.72 12.25 -11.04
CA GLY A 62 -6.83 13.61 -10.52
C GLY A 62 -8.25 14.17 -10.39
N HIS A 63 -9.33 13.37 -10.35
CA HIS A 63 -10.66 13.88 -10.07
C HIS A 63 -10.79 14.32 -8.61
N LEU A 64 -11.66 15.28 -8.33
CA LEU A 64 -11.75 15.92 -7.02
C LEU A 64 -12.23 14.97 -5.93
N ASP A 65 -13.10 14.06 -6.24
CA ASP A 65 -13.61 13.03 -5.34
C ASP A 65 -12.55 12.00 -4.90
N HIS A 66 -11.37 12.02 -5.56
CA HIS A 66 -10.21 11.20 -5.19
C HIS A 66 -9.08 11.97 -4.50
N ILE A 67 -9.09 13.31 -4.52
CA ILE A 67 -7.96 14.10 -4.00
C ILE A 67 -8.32 15.17 -2.96
N LEU A 68 -9.59 15.61 -2.85
CA LEU A 68 -9.95 16.74 -1.98
C LEU A 68 -9.69 16.48 -0.50
N GLY A 69 -9.77 15.23 -0.05
CA GLY A 69 -9.48 14.85 1.33
C GLY A 69 -8.04 15.05 1.75
N LEU A 70 -7.10 15.15 0.79
CA LEU A 70 -5.68 15.41 1.08
C LEU A 70 -5.48 16.67 1.92
N GLY A 71 -6.24 17.73 1.64
CA GLY A 71 -6.14 18.98 2.40
C GLY A 71 -6.40 18.78 3.90
N GLY A 72 -7.53 18.14 4.23
CA GLY A 72 -7.89 17.85 5.62
C GLY A 72 -6.98 16.83 6.27
N LEU A 73 -6.63 15.76 5.56
CA LEU A 73 -5.73 14.71 6.06
C LEU A 73 -4.35 15.28 6.42
N LEU A 74 -3.69 15.98 5.50
CA LEU A 74 -2.35 16.50 5.73
C LEU A 74 -2.33 17.61 6.79
N SER A 75 -3.37 18.44 6.86
CA SER A 75 -3.54 19.39 7.95
C SER A 75 -3.62 18.72 9.32
N THR A 76 -4.31 17.57 9.42
CA THR A 76 -4.38 16.77 10.65
C THR A 76 -3.05 16.12 10.99
N LEU A 77 -2.37 15.51 10.01
CA LEU A 77 -1.04 14.91 10.22
C LEU A 77 -0.02 15.94 10.72
N THR A 78 -0.06 17.18 10.20
CA THR A 78 0.78 18.29 10.67
C THR A 78 0.54 18.59 12.15
N ARG A 79 -0.72 18.69 12.58
CA ARG A 79 -1.06 19.04 13.97
C ARG A 79 -0.72 17.94 14.98
N TRP A 80 -0.74 16.69 14.55
CA TRP A 80 -0.54 15.55 15.45
C TRP A 80 0.88 14.99 15.39
N GLU A 81 1.75 15.56 14.57
CA GLU A 81 3.13 15.09 14.37
C GLU A 81 3.19 13.57 14.13
N ALA A 82 2.19 13.08 13.37
CA ALA A 82 1.93 11.64 13.22
C ALA A 82 2.94 10.95 12.30
N VAL A 83 3.59 11.73 11.43
CA VAL A 83 4.54 11.26 10.42
C VAL A 83 5.65 12.29 10.21
N GLU A 84 6.83 11.82 9.81
CA GLU A 84 7.97 12.67 9.46
C GLU A 84 8.01 13.01 7.96
N LYS A 85 7.37 12.20 7.15
CA LYS A 85 7.33 12.29 5.70
C LYS A 85 6.00 11.75 5.18
N VAL A 86 5.49 12.32 4.09
CA VAL A 86 4.38 11.76 3.30
C VAL A 86 4.79 11.76 1.84
N GLU A 87 4.70 10.61 1.22
CA GLU A 87 4.88 10.40 -0.22
C GLU A 87 3.51 10.32 -0.90
N ILE A 88 3.28 11.18 -1.88
CA ILE A 88 2.05 11.19 -2.69
C ILE A 88 2.43 10.84 -4.12
N TRP A 89 1.99 9.67 -4.53
CA TRP A 89 2.25 9.10 -5.85
C TRP A 89 1.02 9.29 -6.72
N ALA A 90 1.16 9.97 -7.84
CA ALA A 90 0.04 10.24 -8.76
C ALA A 90 0.54 10.50 -10.18
N GLY A 91 -0.36 10.43 -11.16
CA GLY A 91 -0.07 10.88 -12.52
C GLY A 91 0.29 12.37 -12.56
N LYS A 92 1.05 12.81 -13.57
CA LYS A 92 1.58 14.17 -13.65
C LYS A 92 0.50 15.24 -13.56
N SER A 93 -0.62 15.05 -14.26
CA SER A 93 -1.75 15.99 -14.23
C SER A 93 -2.45 16.05 -12.87
N ALA A 94 -2.55 14.92 -12.18
CA ALA A 94 -3.07 14.86 -10.81
C ALA A 94 -2.13 15.57 -9.82
N LEU A 95 -0.81 15.39 -9.97
CA LEU A 95 0.18 16.07 -9.13
C LEU A 95 0.14 17.59 -9.26
N GLU A 96 -0.15 18.15 -10.43
CA GLU A 96 -0.34 19.58 -10.62
C GLU A 96 -1.51 20.09 -9.76
N ARG A 97 -2.67 19.43 -9.83
CA ARG A 97 -3.83 19.76 -8.99
C ARG A 97 -3.55 19.61 -7.50
N ILE A 98 -2.88 18.52 -7.12
CA ILE A 98 -2.50 18.27 -5.72
C ILE A 98 -1.53 19.33 -5.22
N ARG A 99 -0.58 19.74 -6.04
CA ARG A 99 0.36 20.83 -5.71
C ARG A 99 -0.38 22.14 -5.45
N ASP A 100 -1.32 22.50 -6.32
CA ASP A 100 -2.12 23.70 -6.16
C ASP A 100 -2.99 23.63 -4.90
N LEU A 101 -3.69 22.52 -4.68
CA LEU A 101 -4.47 22.28 -3.47
C LEU A 101 -3.62 22.45 -2.21
N LEU A 102 -2.49 21.77 -2.15
CA LEU A 102 -1.67 21.74 -0.94
C LEU A 102 -0.94 23.08 -0.71
N PHE A 103 -0.25 23.60 -1.72
CA PHE A 103 0.68 24.72 -1.49
C PHE A 103 0.08 26.09 -1.80
N GLN A 104 -1.01 26.17 -2.61
CA GLN A 104 -1.69 27.44 -2.84
C GLN A 104 -2.90 27.65 -1.93
N VAL A 105 -3.45 26.58 -1.34
CA VAL A 105 -4.63 26.66 -0.48
C VAL A 105 -4.34 26.24 0.95
N VAL A 106 -3.99 24.96 1.16
CA VAL A 106 -3.88 24.38 2.51
C VAL A 106 -2.71 24.96 3.32
N PHE A 107 -1.52 24.97 2.74
CA PHE A 107 -0.29 25.45 3.37
C PHE A 107 0.16 26.84 2.88
N ARG A 108 -0.78 27.63 2.37
CA ARG A 108 -0.47 28.97 1.87
C ARG A 108 0.15 29.85 2.97
N GLY A 109 1.45 30.17 2.81
CA GLY A 109 2.19 30.98 3.77
C GLY A 109 2.64 30.24 5.04
N GLU A 110 2.32 28.96 5.17
CA GLU A 110 2.75 28.10 6.27
C GLU A 110 3.60 26.95 5.72
N ARG A 111 4.29 26.23 6.61
CA ARG A 111 5.01 25.00 6.26
C ARG A 111 4.37 23.82 6.98
N ALA A 112 4.20 22.71 6.25
CA ALA A 112 3.94 21.44 6.91
C ALA A 112 5.10 21.10 7.86
N GLN A 113 4.81 20.48 9.00
CA GLN A 113 5.83 20.07 9.97
C GLN A 113 6.56 18.77 9.56
N PHE A 114 6.20 18.22 8.43
CA PHE A 114 6.82 17.04 7.83
C PHE A 114 7.13 17.28 6.35
N ASN A 115 7.96 16.42 5.77
CA ASN A 115 8.29 16.50 4.35
C ASN A 115 7.15 15.93 3.49
N ILE A 116 6.70 16.69 2.47
CA ILE A 116 5.73 16.24 1.47
C ILE A 116 6.45 16.03 0.15
N GLU A 117 6.50 14.79 -0.32
CA GLU A 117 7.07 14.43 -1.61
C GLU A 117 5.96 14.11 -2.62
N LEU A 118 5.92 14.84 -3.71
CA LEU A 118 5.05 14.61 -4.85
C LEU A 118 5.80 13.81 -5.90
N ILE A 119 5.43 12.54 -6.09
CA ILE A 119 6.19 11.59 -6.91
C ILE A 119 5.35 11.19 -8.14
N PRO A 120 5.84 11.46 -9.35
CA PRO A 120 5.11 11.09 -10.56
C PRO A 120 5.06 9.58 -10.72
N LEU A 121 3.85 9.03 -10.92
CA LEU A 121 3.64 7.65 -11.28
C LEU A 121 4.00 7.41 -12.75
N GLU A 122 4.67 6.29 -12.96
CA GLU A 122 4.87 5.66 -14.26
C GLU A 122 4.43 4.19 -14.13
N THR A 123 4.12 3.56 -15.25
CA THR A 123 3.81 2.10 -15.27
C THR A 123 5.03 1.32 -14.77
N GLY A 124 4.83 0.42 -13.83
CA GLY A 124 5.87 -0.41 -13.25
C GLY A 124 5.92 -0.35 -11.73
N VAL A 125 7.09 -0.63 -11.17
CA VAL A 125 7.28 -0.76 -9.72
C VAL A 125 7.20 0.59 -9.03
N VAL A 126 6.27 0.72 -8.07
CA VAL A 126 6.08 1.87 -7.18
C VAL A 126 6.78 1.63 -5.84
N PHE A 127 6.68 0.42 -5.34
CA PHE A 127 7.28 0.03 -4.07
C PHE A 127 7.76 -1.42 -4.17
N ASP A 128 8.92 -1.70 -3.60
CA ASP A 128 9.47 -3.05 -3.52
C ASP A 128 10.24 -3.25 -2.22
N ASN A 129 9.99 -4.38 -1.56
CA ASN A 129 10.75 -4.84 -0.41
C ASN A 129 10.95 -6.36 -0.46
N LYS A 130 11.43 -6.97 0.63
CA LYS A 130 11.67 -8.41 0.69
C LYS A 130 10.40 -9.26 0.72
N LEU A 131 9.26 -8.68 1.07
CA LEU A 131 8.01 -9.39 1.32
C LEU A 131 7.02 -9.25 0.17
N PHE A 132 6.94 -8.05 -0.43
CA PHE A 132 5.98 -7.75 -1.48
C PHE A 132 6.42 -6.59 -2.36
N SER A 133 5.77 -6.43 -3.48
CA SER A 133 5.90 -5.28 -4.38
C SER A 133 4.55 -4.63 -4.65
N VAL A 134 4.59 -3.36 -5.04
CA VAL A 134 3.42 -2.63 -5.57
C VAL A 134 3.77 -2.13 -6.95
N HIS A 135 2.93 -2.43 -7.92
CA HIS A 135 3.09 -2.01 -9.30
C HIS A 135 1.92 -1.14 -9.72
N ALA A 136 2.22 -0.04 -10.42
CA ALA A 136 1.21 0.78 -11.08
C ALA A 136 1.03 0.32 -12.53
N PHE A 137 -0.21 0.31 -13.01
CA PHE A 137 -0.57 0.00 -14.39
C PHE A 137 -1.59 1.01 -14.92
N PRO A 138 -1.64 1.25 -16.26
CA PRO A 138 -2.54 2.23 -16.82
C PRO A 138 -3.99 1.73 -16.82
N VAL A 139 -4.91 2.63 -16.46
CA VAL A 139 -6.36 2.42 -16.51
C VAL A 139 -6.98 3.39 -17.50
N SER A 140 -7.88 2.91 -18.34
CA SER A 140 -8.63 3.75 -19.27
C SER A 140 -9.80 4.42 -18.55
N HIS A 141 -9.71 5.72 -18.31
CA HIS A 141 -10.76 6.55 -17.71
C HIS A 141 -10.76 7.95 -18.34
N ARG A 142 -11.61 8.84 -17.84
CA ARG A 142 -11.71 10.23 -18.32
C ARG A 142 -10.50 11.03 -17.84
N GLY A 143 -9.65 11.46 -18.76
CA GLY A 143 -8.45 12.23 -18.48
C GLY A 143 -7.16 11.44 -18.66
N PRO A 144 -6.01 12.12 -18.60
CA PRO A 144 -4.71 11.50 -18.70
C PRO A 144 -4.27 10.87 -17.37
N ASP A 145 -3.27 9.99 -17.45
CA ASP A 145 -2.51 9.51 -16.30
C ASP A 145 -3.36 8.84 -15.19
N CYS A 146 -4.29 7.95 -15.58
CA CYS A 146 -5.05 7.13 -14.65
C CYS A 146 -4.35 5.79 -14.42
N PHE A 147 -4.27 5.36 -13.15
CA PHE A 147 -3.54 4.17 -12.72
C PHE A 147 -4.39 3.26 -11.83
N GLY A 148 -4.16 1.96 -11.98
CA GLY A 148 -4.50 0.94 -11.00
C GLY A 148 -3.24 0.41 -10.34
N PHE A 149 -3.39 -0.43 -9.31
CA PHE A 149 -2.28 -0.94 -8.52
C PHE A 149 -2.40 -2.45 -8.33
N VAL A 150 -1.28 -3.14 -8.50
CA VAL A 150 -1.12 -4.55 -8.12
C VAL A 150 -0.25 -4.59 -6.88
N PHE A 151 -0.79 -5.14 -5.80
CA PHE A 151 -0.05 -5.48 -4.58
C PHE A 151 0.20 -6.99 -4.61
N GLU A 152 1.46 -7.41 -4.63
CA GLU A 152 1.81 -8.80 -4.82
C GLU A 152 2.90 -9.24 -3.84
N GLU A 153 2.57 -10.23 -2.99
CA GLU A 153 3.55 -10.85 -2.10
C GLU A 153 4.56 -11.67 -2.89
N LYS A 154 5.80 -11.65 -2.45
CA LYS A 154 6.84 -12.50 -3.01
C LYS A 154 6.67 -13.93 -2.55
N GLU A 155 7.04 -14.86 -3.40
CA GLU A 155 7.14 -16.27 -3.02
C GLU A 155 8.04 -16.41 -1.81
N HIS A 156 7.67 -17.29 -0.90
CA HIS A 156 8.44 -17.57 0.30
C HIS A 156 8.34 -19.02 0.71
N ARG A 157 9.31 -19.47 1.51
CA ARG A 157 9.28 -20.78 2.12
C ARG A 157 8.95 -20.60 3.60
N PRO A 158 7.82 -21.18 4.10
CA PRO A 158 7.47 -21.06 5.50
C PRO A 158 8.52 -21.77 6.38
N PHE A 159 8.89 -21.12 7.47
CA PHE A 159 9.76 -21.74 8.47
C PHE A 159 8.94 -22.71 9.34
N LEU A 160 9.35 -23.97 9.39
CA LEU A 160 8.68 -25.06 10.11
C LEU A 160 9.23 -25.14 11.53
N ASN A 161 8.61 -24.43 12.48
CA ASN A 161 9.06 -24.36 13.87
C ASN A 161 9.18 -25.74 14.49
N ASP A 162 8.21 -26.64 14.28
CA ASP A 162 8.24 -28.01 14.83
C ASP A 162 9.47 -28.79 14.40
N ARG A 163 9.91 -28.64 13.15
CA ARG A 163 11.14 -29.27 12.65
C ARG A 163 12.39 -28.66 13.27
N ALA A 164 12.42 -27.32 13.38
CA ALA A 164 13.52 -26.62 14.00
C ALA A 164 13.67 -27.02 15.50
N ASP A 165 12.54 -27.14 16.19
CA ASP A 165 12.51 -27.59 17.60
C ASP A 165 12.98 -29.04 17.75
N ALA A 166 12.54 -29.96 16.88
CA ALA A 166 12.99 -31.35 16.85
C ALA A 166 14.50 -31.48 16.60
N LEU A 167 15.08 -30.57 15.84
CA LEU A 167 16.52 -30.47 15.57
C LEU A 167 17.28 -29.69 16.64
N ASN A 168 16.59 -29.15 17.66
CA ASN A 168 17.13 -28.30 18.71
C ASN A 168 17.82 -27.04 18.16
N VAL A 169 17.28 -26.43 17.07
CA VAL A 169 17.76 -25.15 16.56
C VAL A 169 17.33 -24.04 17.51
N PRO A 170 18.26 -23.31 18.14
CA PRO A 170 17.90 -22.28 19.12
C PRO A 170 17.16 -21.13 18.44
N PHE A 171 16.31 -20.45 19.23
CA PHE A 171 15.67 -19.21 18.75
C PHE A 171 16.74 -18.12 18.60
N GLY A 172 16.60 -17.32 17.50
CA GLY A 172 17.44 -16.17 17.30
C GLY A 172 18.19 -16.17 15.97
N PRO A 173 19.49 -15.82 15.98
CA PRO A 173 20.29 -15.68 14.76
C PRO A 173 20.35 -16.94 13.89
N GLU A 174 20.37 -18.11 14.49
CA GLU A 174 20.46 -19.40 13.80
C GLU A 174 19.23 -19.62 12.91
N ARG A 175 18.01 -19.43 13.46
CA ARG A 175 16.78 -19.54 12.67
C ARG A 175 16.73 -18.49 11.58
N SER A 176 17.19 -17.27 11.87
CA SER A 176 17.25 -16.20 10.88
C SER A 176 18.22 -16.51 9.72
N GLN A 177 19.32 -17.21 9.98
CA GLN A 177 20.24 -17.65 8.93
C GLN A 177 19.59 -18.71 8.03
N LEU A 178 18.94 -19.71 8.64
CA LEU A 178 18.22 -20.76 7.89
C LEU A 178 17.12 -20.18 7.00
N VAL A 179 16.36 -19.20 7.50
CA VAL A 179 15.34 -18.47 6.69
C VAL A 179 15.98 -17.74 5.50
N ARG A 180 17.23 -17.28 5.63
CA ARG A 180 17.98 -16.63 4.54
C ARG A 180 18.62 -17.63 3.56
N GLY A 181 18.37 -18.93 3.75
CA GLY A 181 18.96 -19.97 2.90
C GLY A 181 20.42 -20.33 3.27
N LEU A 182 20.88 -19.95 4.44
CA LEU A 182 22.23 -20.25 4.91
C LEU A 182 22.23 -21.41 5.91
N PRO A 183 23.14 -22.39 5.79
CA PRO A 183 23.27 -23.49 6.76
C PRO A 183 23.79 -22.98 8.10
N VAL A 184 23.44 -23.70 9.17
CA VAL A 184 23.86 -23.39 10.54
C VAL A 184 24.52 -24.60 11.16
N THR A 185 25.69 -24.41 11.79
CA THR A 185 26.34 -25.44 12.64
C THR A 185 25.93 -25.19 14.08
N LEU A 186 25.27 -26.15 14.69
CA LEU A 186 24.87 -26.12 16.10
C LEU A 186 26.06 -26.29 17.04
N ALA A 187 25.88 -25.99 18.32
CA ALA A 187 26.92 -26.10 19.34
C ALA A 187 27.46 -27.55 19.53
N ASP A 188 26.66 -28.55 19.18
CA ASP A 188 27.03 -29.97 19.21
C ASP A 188 27.75 -30.45 17.92
N GLY A 189 28.05 -29.55 16.99
CA GLY A 189 28.74 -29.82 15.73
C GLY A 189 27.82 -30.27 14.58
N ARG A 190 26.52 -30.46 14.79
CA ARG A 190 25.60 -30.85 13.73
C ARG A 190 25.35 -29.67 12.77
N LEU A 191 25.37 -29.98 11.49
CA LEU A 191 24.99 -29.04 10.44
C LEU A 191 23.50 -29.18 10.16
N VAL A 192 22.76 -28.05 10.21
CA VAL A 192 21.35 -27.94 9.84
C VAL A 192 21.28 -27.15 8.55
N LEU A 193 20.60 -27.70 7.56
CA LEU A 193 20.39 -27.07 6.24
C LEU A 193 19.04 -26.35 6.22
N PRO A 194 18.87 -25.32 5.37
CA PRO A 194 17.59 -24.67 5.17
C PRO A 194 16.46 -25.64 4.83
N GLU A 195 16.75 -26.67 4.03
CA GLU A 195 15.79 -27.69 3.61
C GLU A 195 15.22 -28.51 4.76
N ASP A 196 15.96 -28.62 5.86
CA ASP A 196 15.53 -29.39 7.03
C ASP A 196 14.37 -28.69 7.78
N VAL A 197 14.32 -27.35 7.69
CA VAL A 197 13.40 -26.51 8.47
C VAL A 197 12.51 -25.58 7.63
N LEU A 198 12.75 -25.49 6.32
CA LEU A 198 11.90 -24.72 5.41
C LEU A 198 10.91 -25.65 4.69
N GLY A 199 9.68 -25.23 4.61
CA GLY A 199 8.65 -25.89 3.83
C GLY A 199 8.83 -25.70 2.31
N PRO A 200 7.91 -26.22 1.50
CA PRO A 200 7.88 -25.96 0.07
C PRO A 200 7.68 -24.45 -0.19
N VAL A 201 8.03 -24.02 -1.40
CA VAL A 201 7.71 -22.66 -1.87
C VAL A 201 6.20 -22.47 -1.87
N VAL A 202 5.76 -21.38 -1.26
CA VAL A 202 4.36 -20.95 -1.25
C VAL A 202 4.28 -19.67 -2.06
N SER A 203 3.37 -19.62 -3.01
CA SER A 203 3.07 -18.39 -3.77
C SER A 203 2.52 -17.33 -2.84
N GLY A 204 2.90 -16.09 -3.08
CA GLY A 204 2.33 -14.95 -2.39
C GLY A 204 0.90 -14.66 -2.83
N THR A 205 0.20 -13.85 -2.06
CA THR A 205 -1.14 -13.34 -2.42
C THR A 205 -1.04 -12.11 -3.31
N LYS A 206 -2.00 -11.98 -4.23
CA LYS A 206 -2.09 -10.86 -5.18
C LYS A 206 -3.42 -10.14 -5.04
N LEU A 207 -3.37 -8.85 -4.70
CA LEU A 207 -4.51 -7.94 -4.68
C LEU A 207 -4.37 -6.94 -5.82
N VAL A 208 -5.41 -6.82 -6.64
CA VAL A 208 -5.50 -5.80 -7.69
C VAL A 208 -6.51 -4.73 -7.27
N TYR A 209 -6.11 -3.47 -7.36
CA TYR A 209 -6.95 -2.32 -7.08
C TYR A 209 -7.11 -1.48 -8.34
N VAL A 210 -8.35 -1.19 -8.70
CA VAL A 210 -8.74 -0.34 -9.82
C VAL A 210 -9.72 0.72 -9.29
N GLY A 211 -9.39 1.99 -9.46
CA GLY A 211 -10.36 3.08 -9.26
C GLY A 211 -11.36 3.13 -10.42
N ASP A 212 -11.78 4.33 -10.78
CA ASP A 212 -12.71 4.56 -11.91
C ASP A 212 -12.15 3.97 -13.20
N ALA A 213 -12.91 3.08 -13.83
CA ALA A 213 -12.54 2.47 -15.10
C ALA A 213 -13.62 2.73 -16.16
N GLY A 214 -13.23 3.37 -17.24
CA GLY A 214 -14.10 3.57 -18.41
C GLY A 214 -14.13 2.36 -19.36
N ARG A 215 -13.09 1.53 -19.33
CA ARG A 215 -12.95 0.27 -20.10
C ARG A 215 -12.19 -0.74 -19.25
N THR A 216 -12.55 -2.01 -19.44
CA THR A 216 -12.02 -3.11 -18.63
C THR A 216 -11.21 -4.14 -19.44
N ASP A 217 -11.18 -4.04 -20.75
CA ASP A 217 -10.53 -5.01 -21.64
C ASP A 217 -9.00 -5.08 -21.38
N ASN A 218 -8.38 -3.96 -21.05
CA ASN A 218 -6.96 -3.89 -20.70
C ASN A 218 -6.64 -4.30 -19.25
N LEU A 219 -7.64 -4.55 -18.42
CA LEU A 219 -7.44 -4.92 -17.01
C LEU A 219 -7.23 -6.43 -16.83
N VAL A 220 -7.68 -7.25 -17.80
CA VAL A 220 -7.68 -8.71 -17.70
C VAL A 220 -6.28 -9.26 -17.41
N GLU A 221 -5.25 -8.74 -18.08
CA GLU A 221 -3.87 -9.19 -17.90
C GLU A 221 -3.36 -8.95 -16.47
N TYR A 222 -3.71 -7.82 -15.86
CA TYR A 222 -3.30 -7.47 -14.48
C TYR A 222 -4.07 -8.27 -13.43
N CYS A 223 -5.31 -8.65 -13.75
CA CYS A 223 -6.17 -9.42 -12.86
C CYS A 223 -5.93 -10.94 -12.92
N GLN A 224 -5.12 -11.42 -13.87
CA GLN A 224 -4.80 -12.85 -13.94
C GLN A 224 -4.14 -13.32 -12.64
N SER A 225 -4.65 -14.45 -12.12
CA SER A 225 -4.18 -15.08 -10.87
C SER A 225 -4.27 -14.17 -9.64
N ALA A 226 -5.11 -13.12 -9.67
CA ALA A 226 -5.38 -12.31 -8.50
C ALA A 226 -6.27 -13.07 -7.50
N ASP A 227 -5.89 -13.04 -6.22
CA ASP A 227 -6.70 -13.57 -5.13
C ASP A 227 -7.87 -12.65 -4.79
N ALA A 228 -7.69 -11.34 -5.03
CA ALA A 228 -8.73 -10.35 -4.84
C ALA A 228 -8.64 -9.20 -5.85
N LEU A 229 -9.80 -8.71 -6.27
CA LEU A 229 -9.95 -7.51 -7.09
C LEU A 229 -10.87 -6.53 -6.38
N ALA A 230 -10.37 -5.34 -6.08
CA ALA A 230 -11.18 -4.18 -5.70
C ALA A 230 -11.30 -3.27 -6.92
N ILE A 231 -12.51 -3.01 -7.39
CA ILE A 231 -12.78 -2.18 -8.56
C ILE A 231 -13.96 -1.28 -8.28
N GLU A 232 -13.85 -0.03 -8.68
CA GLU A 232 -14.94 0.94 -8.65
C GLU A 232 -15.71 0.85 -9.98
N ALA A 233 -17.06 0.69 -9.89
CA ALA A 233 -17.96 0.47 -11.02
C ALA A 233 -19.01 1.58 -11.14
#